data_9f32efc569644e77f9f66d81bda81c50
#
_entry.id   9f32efc569644e77f9f66d81bda81c50
#
_cell.length_a   1.000
_cell.length_b   1.000
_cell.length_c   1.000
_cell.angle_alpha   90.00
_cell.angle_beta   90.00
_cell.angle_gamma   90.00
#
_symmetry.space_group_name_H-M   'P 1'
#
loop_
_entity.id
_entity.type
_entity.pdbx_description
1 polymer ?
#
loop_
_entity_poly.entity_id
_entity_poly.type
_entity_poly.pdbx_seq_one_letter_code
_entity_poly.pdbx_strand_id
1 'polypeptide(L)'
;VINDLAGAAKPGEVKLFGPDLDAIESYARALTPGMEKIEGLEDFYNGVSEPSAELSMSIGGAEAGRIGLTPEQVSAAAAGALLGVEAGEVRLSDRAIGVRVRAPDSVRFDPRQLGAIPILSPETKQSAPLATLATFTPTETRGTLLRENQQQMIAMTADLSGRSLGDVVGDVKRVLAAHRPPPGIRVEVGGQYANQQQAFRALLLVLALAALSVIAVMVVQFQSFVEPLVVLLAAPLSFVGALVLLLVTGTPLNVSSFMGLILLVGLIVKNGIILLDFTRHQMRVLGHPLETAIREAARIRLRPILMTTLCTLFGLLPLALGIGAGSEMQRPLALAVIGGLALSTPITLYVVPVLLVVVRRRLVARGRLKAGS
;
A
#
# COMPACT_ATOMS: atom_id res chain seq x y z
N VAL A 1 7.95 4.70 -12.53
CA VAL A 1 8.27 3.75 -13.63
C VAL A 1 8.36 2.32 -13.12
N ILE A 2 9.12 2.04 -12.02
CA ILE A 2 9.25 0.67 -11.47
C ILE A 2 7.94 0.19 -10.82
N ASN A 3 7.21 1.06 -10.13
CA ASN A 3 5.93 0.75 -9.52
C ASN A 3 4.83 0.44 -10.55
N ASP A 4 4.82 1.14 -11.69
CA ASP A 4 3.86 0.91 -12.77
C ASP A 4 4.06 -0.46 -13.43
N LEU A 5 5.31 -0.91 -13.56
CA LEU A 5 5.65 -2.23 -14.09
C LEU A 5 5.32 -3.37 -13.13
N ALA A 6 5.31 -3.11 -11.82
CA ALA A 6 5.01 -4.10 -10.78
C ALA A 6 3.51 -4.19 -10.42
N GLY A 7 2.65 -3.37 -11.03
CA GLY A 7 1.22 -3.31 -10.68
C GLY A 7 0.95 -2.84 -9.24
N ALA A 8 1.90 -2.11 -8.64
CA ALA A 8 1.74 -1.57 -7.31
C ALA A 8 0.68 -0.45 -7.31
N ALA A 9 -0.25 -0.50 -6.37
CA ALA A 9 -1.26 0.53 -6.22
C ALA A 9 -0.61 1.90 -6.00
N LYS A 10 -1.02 2.92 -6.77
CA LYS A 10 -0.53 4.29 -6.59
C LYS A 10 -0.91 4.81 -5.20
N PRO A 11 -0.12 5.71 -4.62
CA PRO A 11 -0.39 6.26 -3.29
C PRO A 11 -1.76 6.92 -3.19
N GLY A 12 -2.07 7.79 -4.14
CA GLY A 12 -3.38 8.44 -4.27
C GLY A 12 -4.18 7.78 -5.40
N GLU A 13 -5.28 7.11 -5.06
CA GLU A 13 -6.19 6.50 -6.03
C GLU A 13 -7.64 6.77 -5.61
N VAL A 14 -8.43 7.31 -6.54
CA VAL A 14 -9.88 7.47 -6.39
C VAL A 14 -10.56 6.69 -7.49
N LYS A 15 -11.33 5.68 -7.13
CA LYS A 15 -12.07 4.83 -8.04
C LYS A 15 -13.52 5.29 -8.16
N LEU A 16 -13.95 5.52 -9.37
CA LEU A 16 -15.32 5.92 -9.72
C LEU A 16 -15.99 4.75 -10.42
N PHE A 17 -17.02 4.16 -9.82
CA PHE A 17 -17.77 3.02 -10.37
C PHE A 17 -19.14 3.46 -10.82
N GLY A 18 -19.63 2.91 -11.92
CA GLY A 18 -20.99 3.12 -12.38
C GLY A 18 -21.35 2.28 -13.61
N PRO A 19 -22.64 2.17 -13.96
CA PRO A 19 -23.08 1.43 -15.13
C PRO A 19 -22.86 2.20 -16.44
N ASP A 20 -22.84 3.53 -16.39
CA ASP A 20 -22.68 4.43 -17.54
C ASP A 20 -21.31 5.09 -17.50
N LEU A 21 -20.47 4.76 -18.47
CA LEU A 21 -19.10 5.26 -18.57
C LEU A 21 -19.05 6.76 -18.89
N ASP A 22 -19.98 7.27 -19.69
CA ASP A 22 -20.04 8.68 -20.06
C ASP A 22 -20.36 9.56 -18.84
N ALA A 23 -21.26 9.07 -17.98
CA ALA A 23 -21.56 9.73 -16.71
C ALA A 23 -20.36 9.72 -15.76
N ILE A 24 -19.61 8.61 -15.68
CA ILE A 24 -18.40 8.51 -14.85
C ILE A 24 -17.32 9.45 -15.38
N GLU A 25 -17.08 9.50 -16.70
CA GLU A 25 -16.11 10.41 -17.33
C GLU A 25 -16.45 11.88 -17.08
N SER A 26 -17.73 12.25 -17.25
CA SER A 26 -18.20 13.61 -17.00
C SER A 26 -17.96 14.01 -15.53
N TYR A 27 -18.22 13.10 -14.61
CA TYR A 27 -17.97 13.33 -13.20
C TYR A 27 -16.46 13.41 -12.86
N ALA A 28 -15.63 12.54 -13.46
CA ALA A 28 -14.17 12.59 -13.32
C ALA A 28 -13.61 13.94 -13.80
N ARG A 29 -14.07 14.41 -14.96
CA ARG A 29 -13.69 15.74 -15.51
C ARG A 29 -14.13 16.88 -14.58
N ALA A 30 -15.31 16.79 -13.95
CA ALA A 30 -15.78 17.79 -12.99
C ALA A 30 -14.93 17.83 -11.71
N LEU A 31 -14.37 16.70 -11.27
CA LEU A 31 -13.48 16.62 -10.12
C LEU A 31 -12.05 17.11 -10.40
N THR A 32 -11.60 17.02 -11.64
CA THR A 32 -10.21 17.34 -12.05
C THR A 32 -9.71 18.67 -11.52
N PRO A 33 -10.43 19.83 -11.71
CA PRO A 33 -9.91 21.14 -11.25
C PRO A 33 -9.79 21.25 -9.73
N GLY A 34 -10.57 20.46 -8.99
CA GLY A 34 -10.49 20.40 -7.53
C GLY A 34 -9.33 19.56 -7.05
N MET A 35 -9.04 18.46 -7.76
CA MET A 35 -7.94 17.55 -7.43
C MET A 35 -6.58 18.18 -7.74
N GLU A 36 -6.42 18.82 -8.89
CA GLU A 36 -5.17 19.46 -9.31
C GLU A 36 -4.71 20.60 -8.38
N LYS A 37 -5.63 21.20 -7.61
CA LYS A 37 -5.32 22.26 -6.63
C LYS A 37 -4.83 21.72 -5.29
N ILE A 38 -4.84 20.41 -5.06
CA ILE A 38 -4.39 19.82 -3.81
C ILE A 38 -2.86 19.82 -3.77
N GLU A 39 -2.30 20.57 -2.83
CA GLU A 39 -0.86 20.57 -2.59
C GLU A 39 -0.34 19.19 -2.19
N GLY A 40 0.74 18.75 -2.81
CA GLY A 40 1.36 17.44 -2.56
C GLY A 40 0.83 16.31 -3.43
N LEU A 41 -0.08 16.58 -4.40
CA LEU A 41 -0.38 15.68 -5.50
C LEU A 41 0.56 15.99 -6.67
N GLU A 42 1.29 14.99 -7.13
CA GLU A 42 2.13 15.04 -8.33
C GLU A 42 1.65 14.00 -9.34
N ASP A 43 1.92 14.25 -10.63
CA ASP A 43 1.57 13.34 -11.74
C ASP A 43 0.10 12.88 -11.70
N PHE A 44 -0.81 13.85 -11.41
CA PHE A 44 -2.24 13.57 -11.36
C PHE A 44 -2.75 13.17 -12.75
N TYR A 45 -3.39 12.01 -12.80
CA TYR A 45 -4.10 11.49 -13.96
C TYR A 45 -5.58 11.28 -13.61
N ASN A 46 -6.47 11.88 -14.37
CA ASN A 46 -7.92 11.83 -14.11
C ASN A 46 -8.59 10.52 -14.55
N GLY A 47 -7.84 9.59 -15.13
CA GLY A 47 -8.35 8.28 -15.55
C GLY A 47 -9.20 8.31 -16.83
N VAL A 48 -9.43 9.47 -17.42
CA VAL A 48 -10.22 9.60 -18.64
C VAL A 48 -9.27 9.43 -19.83
N SER A 49 -9.49 8.40 -20.62
CA SER A 49 -8.76 8.18 -21.87
C SER A 49 -9.37 9.06 -22.97
N GLU A 50 -8.54 9.80 -23.68
CA GLU A 50 -9.02 10.48 -24.86
C GLU A 50 -9.40 9.46 -25.93
N PRO A 51 -10.54 9.65 -26.64
CA PRO A 51 -10.93 8.76 -27.70
C PRO A 51 -9.89 8.77 -28.80
N SER A 52 -9.49 7.59 -29.25
CA SER A 52 -8.63 7.40 -30.40
C SER A 52 -9.46 7.42 -31.68
N ALA A 53 -9.04 8.20 -32.65
CA ALA A 53 -9.64 8.16 -33.98
C ALA A 53 -9.27 6.84 -34.66
N GLU A 54 -10.27 6.05 -34.97
CA GLU A 54 -10.13 4.77 -35.66
C GLU A 54 -10.87 4.84 -36.98
N LEU A 55 -10.42 4.05 -37.96
CA LEU A 55 -11.10 3.87 -39.22
C LEU A 55 -11.65 2.45 -39.30
N SER A 56 -12.97 2.33 -39.11
CA SER A 56 -13.67 1.04 -39.21
C SER A 56 -13.85 0.70 -40.71
N MET A 57 -13.45 -0.52 -41.07
CA MET A 57 -13.63 -1.04 -42.43
C MET A 57 -14.70 -2.14 -42.41
N SER A 58 -15.84 -1.88 -43.08
CA SER A 58 -16.90 -2.83 -43.29
C SER A 58 -16.86 -3.40 -44.71
N ILE A 59 -16.66 -4.71 -44.85
CA ILE A 59 -16.49 -5.37 -46.13
C ILE A 59 -17.83 -5.83 -46.65
N GLY A 60 -18.18 -5.49 -47.88
CA GLY A 60 -19.38 -5.92 -48.59
C GLY A 60 -19.23 -7.35 -49.13
N GLY A 61 -20.00 -8.30 -48.57
CA GLY A 61 -19.94 -9.70 -49.03
C GLY A 61 -20.34 -9.92 -50.46
N ALA A 62 -21.33 -9.16 -50.99
CA ALA A 62 -21.76 -9.24 -52.39
C ALA A 62 -20.70 -8.67 -53.33
N GLU A 63 -20.08 -7.58 -52.98
CA GLU A 63 -19.03 -6.92 -53.75
C GLU A 63 -17.77 -7.81 -53.82
N ALA A 64 -17.34 -8.38 -52.71
CA ALA A 64 -16.25 -9.34 -52.68
C ALA A 64 -16.53 -10.60 -53.51
N GLY A 65 -17.77 -11.15 -53.42
CA GLY A 65 -18.17 -12.31 -54.17
C GLY A 65 -18.16 -12.12 -55.69
N ARG A 66 -18.38 -10.89 -56.21
CA ARG A 66 -18.31 -10.60 -57.63
C ARG A 66 -16.94 -10.85 -58.29
N ILE A 67 -15.87 -10.72 -57.50
CA ILE A 67 -14.52 -11.01 -57.92
C ILE A 67 -13.97 -12.34 -57.39
N GLY A 68 -14.85 -13.17 -56.81
CA GLY A 68 -14.49 -14.48 -56.29
C GLY A 68 -13.69 -14.43 -54.98
N LEU A 69 -13.94 -13.41 -54.13
CA LEU A 69 -13.31 -13.30 -52.81
C LEU A 69 -14.37 -13.42 -51.70
N THR A 70 -13.98 -13.99 -50.56
CA THR A 70 -14.76 -13.90 -49.32
C THR A 70 -14.38 -12.62 -48.55
N PRO A 71 -15.25 -12.10 -47.69
CA PRO A 71 -14.90 -10.95 -46.81
C PRO A 71 -13.66 -11.19 -46.00
N GLU A 72 -13.41 -12.40 -45.58
CA GLU A 72 -12.24 -12.83 -44.83
C GLU A 72 -10.94 -12.71 -45.64
N GLN A 73 -10.98 -13.12 -46.91
CA GLN A 73 -9.87 -12.98 -47.84
C GLN A 73 -9.55 -11.50 -48.14
N VAL A 74 -10.57 -10.65 -48.27
CA VAL A 74 -10.41 -9.20 -48.46
C VAL A 74 -9.75 -8.58 -47.21
N SER A 75 -10.24 -8.96 -46.00
CA SER A 75 -9.66 -8.52 -44.74
C SER A 75 -8.19 -8.93 -44.59
N ALA A 76 -7.87 -10.18 -44.92
CA ALA A 76 -6.51 -10.69 -44.85
C ALA A 76 -5.56 -9.97 -45.83
N ALA A 77 -6.04 -9.72 -47.04
CA ALA A 77 -5.28 -8.99 -48.08
C ALA A 77 -5.04 -7.52 -47.69
N ALA A 78 -6.06 -6.85 -47.12
CA ALA A 78 -5.95 -5.50 -46.61
C ALA A 78 -4.99 -5.44 -45.41
N ALA A 79 -5.08 -6.34 -44.48
CA ALA A 79 -4.16 -6.47 -43.33
C ALA A 79 -2.72 -6.72 -43.83
N GLY A 80 -2.54 -7.61 -44.82
CA GLY A 80 -1.24 -7.85 -45.42
C GLY A 80 -0.65 -6.61 -46.10
N ALA A 81 -1.45 -5.81 -46.80
CA ALA A 81 -1.01 -4.55 -47.41
C ALA A 81 -0.62 -3.50 -46.34
N LEU A 82 -1.36 -3.43 -45.23
CA LEU A 82 -1.15 -2.44 -44.14
C LEU A 82 -0.04 -2.83 -43.16
N LEU A 83 -0.08 -4.05 -42.66
CA LEU A 83 0.86 -4.55 -41.64
C LEU A 83 2.09 -5.19 -42.26
N GLY A 84 1.95 -5.65 -43.48
CA GLY A 84 2.96 -6.40 -44.23
C GLY A 84 2.88 -7.90 -44.00
N VAL A 85 3.34 -8.63 -45.02
CA VAL A 85 3.47 -10.07 -45.02
C VAL A 85 4.93 -10.45 -45.04
N GLU A 86 5.34 -11.41 -44.26
CA GLU A 86 6.69 -11.97 -44.28
C GLU A 86 6.85 -12.81 -45.55
N ALA A 87 7.69 -12.31 -46.48
CA ALA A 87 7.86 -12.86 -47.83
C ALA A 87 9.04 -13.86 -47.89
N GLY A 88 9.88 -13.89 -46.88
CA GLY A 88 11.03 -14.80 -46.80
C GLY A 88 12.15 -14.24 -45.93
N GLU A 89 13.30 -14.88 -45.96
CA GLU A 89 14.50 -14.48 -45.24
C GLU A 89 15.72 -14.37 -46.18
N VAL A 90 16.52 -13.36 -45.95
CA VAL A 90 17.86 -13.24 -46.57
C VAL A 90 18.87 -13.67 -45.52
N ARG A 91 19.58 -14.75 -45.81
CA ARG A 91 20.65 -15.26 -44.95
C ARG A 91 21.97 -14.57 -45.26
N LEU A 92 22.49 -13.85 -44.29
CA LEU A 92 23.83 -13.32 -44.27
C LEU A 92 24.76 -14.31 -43.54
N SER A 93 26.06 -14.06 -43.55
CA SER A 93 27.05 -14.91 -42.92
C SER A 93 26.92 -14.99 -41.40
N ASP A 94 26.35 -13.96 -40.78
CA ASP A 94 26.23 -13.79 -39.33
C ASP A 94 24.80 -13.84 -38.77
N ARG A 95 23.80 -13.64 -39.67
CA ARG A 95 22.37 -13.56 -39.27
C ARG A 95 21.42 -13.78 -40.44
N ALA A 96 20.16 -14.14 -40.10
CA ALA A 96 19.04 -14.14 -41.02
C ALA A 96 18.27 -12.82 -40.87
N ILE A 97 17.89 -12.20 -41.98
CA ILE A 97 17.07 -10.97 -42.03
C ILE A 97 15.74 -11.31 -42.68
N GLY A 98 14.65 -11.14 -41.94
CA GLY A 98 13.28 -11.29 -42.48
C GLY A 98 12.94 -10.19 -43.46
N VAL A 99 12.35 -10.57 -44.61
CA VAL A 99 11.84 -9.64 -45.63
C VAL A 99 10.34 -9.47 -45.45
N ARG A 100 9.89 -8.27 -45.08
CA ARG A 100 8.47 -7.93 -44.97
C ARG A 100 8.05 -7.06 -46.13
N VAL A 101 7.05 -7.50 -46.88
CA VAL A 101 6.45 -6.73 -47.99
C VAL A 101 5.17 -6.05 -47.52
N ARG A 102 5.04 -4.77 -47.70
CA ARG A 102 3.89 -3.95 -47.31
C ARG A 102 3.66 -2.80 -48.31
N ALA A 103 2.48 -2.20 -48.27
CA ALA A 103 2.24 -0.97 -49.04
C ALA A 103 3.14 0.18 -48.56
N PRO A 104 3.49 1.15 -49.42
CA PRO A 104 4.33 2.29 -49.04
C PRO A 104 3.64 3.14 -47.97
N ASP A 105 4.46 3.81 -47.14
CA ASP A 105 3.98 4.57 -46.00
C ASP A 105 3.05 5.74 -46.40
N SER A 106 3.23 6.30 -47.59
CA SER A 106 2.32 7.32 -48.13
C SER A 106 0.89 6.82 -48.31
N VAL A 107 0.69 5.53 -48.58
CA VAL A 107 -0.64 4.90 -48.70
C VAL A 107 -1.16 4.44 -47.37
N ARG A 108 -0.30 3.85 -46.53
CA ARG A 108 -0.69 3.24 -45.24
C ARG A 108 -1.18 4.23 -44.20
N PHE A 109 -0.58 5.43 -44.20
CA PHE A 109 -0.90 6.45 -43.20
C PHE A 109 -1.85 7.55 -43.69
N ASP A 110 -2.28 7.47 -44.95
CA ASP A 110 -3.28 8.40 -45.50
C ASP A 110 -4.64 7.67 -45.63
N PRO A 111 -5.64 7.97 -44.78
CA PRO A 111 -6.97 7.35 -44.86
C PRO A 111 -7.64 7.49 -46.24
N ARG A 112 -7.30 8.54 -46.99
CA ARG A 112 -7.86 8.81 -48.32
C ARG A 112 -7.30 7.87 -49.39
N GLN A 113 -6.09 7.37 -49.18
CA GLN A 113 -5.41 6.48 -50.14
C GLN A 113 -5.64 5.00 -49.83
N LEU A 114 -6.11 4.65 -48.65
CA LEU A 114 -6.38 3.25 -48.25
C LEU A 114 -7.35 2.57 -49.23
N GLY A 115 -8.36 3.30 -49.69
CA GLY A 115 -9.32 2.79 -50.65
C GLY A 115 -8.74 2.45 -52.02
N ALA A 116 -7.58 3.00 -52.39
CA ALA A 116 -6.92 2.74 -53.66
C ALA A 116 -6.08 1.44 -53.68
N ILE A 117 -5.88 0.81 -52.52
CA ILE A 117 -5.11 -0.45 -52.41
C ILE A 117 -5.76 -1.52 -53.29
N PRO A 118 -5.03 -2.08 -54.29
CA PRO A 118 -5.58 -3.13 -55.13
C PRO A 118 -5.61 -4.46 -54.41
N ILE A 119 -6.78 -5.06 -54.33
CA ILE A 119 -6.99 -6.42 -53.81
C ILE A 119 -7.13 -7.37 -54.98
N LEU A 120 -6.25 -8.35 -55.04
CA LEU A 120 -6.19 -9.36 -56.11
C LEU A 120 -6.81 -10.66 -55.67
N SER A 121 -7.73 -11.17 -56.47
CA SER A 121 -8.28 -12.52 -56.32
C SER A 121 -7.29 -13.55 -56.88
N PRO A 122 -6.82 -14.51 -56.08
CA PRO A 122 -5.90 -15.56 -56.56
C PRO A 122 -6.56 -16.53 -57.52
N GLU A 123 -7.88 -16.69 -57.46
CA GLU A 123 -8.66 -17.62 -58.28
C GLU A 123 -9.01 -17.01 -59.63
N THR A 124 -9.67 -15.87 -59.65
CA THR A 124 -10.17 -15.22 -60.89
C THR A 124 -9.12 -14.34 -61.56
N LYS A 125 -7.97 -14.03 -60.93
CA LYS A 125 -6.95 -13.10 -61.35
C LYS A 125 -7.47 -11.66 -61.57
N GLN A 126 -8.67 -11.38 -61.09
CA GLN A 126 -9.24 -10.02 -61.10
C GLN A 126 -8.72 -9.21 -59.93
N SER A 127 -8.56 -7.93 -60.11
CA SER A 127 -8.22 -7.02 -59.05
C SER A 127 -9.23 -5.88 -58.95
N ALA A 128 -9.55 -5.48 -57.71
CA ALA A 128 -10.43 -4.34 -57.51
C ALA A 128 -9.83 -3.44 -56.38
N PRO A 129 -10.02 -2.11 -56.48
CA PRO A 129 -9.67 -1.21 -55.38
C PRO A 129 -10.42 -1.57 -54.10
N LEU A 130 -9.79 -1.46 -52.94
CA LEU A 130 -10.39 -1.76 -51.64
C LEU A 130 -11.65 -0.92 -51.39
N ALA A 131 -11.74 0.31 -51.90
CA ALA A 131 -12.92 1.18 -51.79
C ALA A 131 -14.17 0.62 -52.48
N THR A 132 -14.03 -0.30 -53.46
CA THR A 132 -15.18 -0.96 -54.10
C THR A 132 -15.64 -2.19 -53.35
N LEU A 133 -14.83 -2.72 -52.44
CA LEU A 133 -15.09 -3.95 -51.66
C LEU A 133 -15.42 -3.63 -50.21
N ALA A 134 -15.12 -2.43 -49.74
CA ALA A 134 -15.32 -2.05 -48.33
C ALA A 134 -15.70 -0.57 -48.17
N THR A 135 -16.48 -0.29 -47.17
CA THR A 135 -16.85 1.05 -46.72
C THR A 135 -16.01 1.44 -45.51
N PHE A 136 -15.44 2.65 -45.55
CA PHE A 136 -14.65 3.18 -44.47
C PHE A 136 -15.46 4.20 -43.68
N THR A 137 -15.60 3.95 -42.36
CA THR A 137 -16.32 4.85 -41.45
C THR A 137 -15.38 5.31 -40.36
N PRO A 138 -15.10 6.64 -40.21
CA PRO A 138 -14.38 7.16 -39.06
C PRO A 138 -15.18 6.84 -37.78
N THR A 139 -14.51 6.28 -36.81
CA THR A 139 -15.10 5.92 -35.51
C THR A 139 -14.18 6.41 -34.40
N GLU A 140 -14.75 6.89 -33.34
CA GLU A 140 -14.01 7.20 -32.13
C GLU A 140 -14.11 6.00 -31.18
N THR A 141 -12.99 5.42 -30.82
CA THR A 141 -12.94 4.27 -29.95
C THR A 141 -12.15 4.58 -28.69
N ARG A 142 -12.66 4.15 -27.54
CA ARG A 142 -11.94 4.23 -26.28
C ARG A 142 -10.90 3.13 -26.21
N GLY A 143 -9.63 3.52 -25.98
CA GLY A 143 -8.50 2.59 -26.00
C GLY A 143 -8.51 1.60 -24.85
N THR A 144 -9.01 2.00 -23.67
CA THR A 144 -8.96 1.16 -22.46
C THR A 144 -10.23 1.30 -21.65
N LEU A 145 -10.83 0.17 -21.30
CA LEU A 145 -11.97 0.08 -20.40
C LEU A 145 -11.55 -0.70 -19.16
N LEU A 146 -11.48 -0.02 -18.01
CA LEU A 146 -11.15 -0.65 -16.74
C LEU A 146 -12.40 -1.23 -16.07
N ARG A 147 -12.25 -2.42 -15.50
CA ARG A 147 -13.29 -3.09 -14.71
C ARG A 147 -12.69 -3.69 -13.45
N GLU A 148 -13.40 -3.54 -12.35
CA GLU A 148 -13.10 -4.21 -11.10
C GLU A 148 -14.38 -4.86 -10.56
N ASN A 149 -14.31 -6.13 -10.17
CA ASN A 149 -15.46 -6.92 -9.76
C ASN A 149 -16.62 -6.86 -10.77
N GLN A 150 -16.32 -6.92 -12.06
CA GLN A 150 -17.25 -6.83 -13.19
C GLN A 150 -17.97 -5.48 -13.37
N GLN A 151 -17.68 -4.48 -12.53
CA GLN A 151 -18.20 -3.12 -12.68
C GLN A 151 -17.22 -2.25 -13.46
N GLN A 152 -17.76 -1.41 -14.33
CA GLN A 152 -16.95 -0.41 -15.04
C GLN A 152 -16.44 0.62 -14.06
N MET A 153 -15.19 1.04 -14.23
CA MET A 153 -14.59 2.05 -13.38
C MET A 153 -13.67 3.00 -14.14
N ILE A 154 -13.50 4.18 -13.57
CA ILE A 154 -12.40 5.10 -13.87
C ILE A 154 -11.56 5.24 -12.61
N ALA A 155 -10.25 5.10 -12.75
CA ALA A 155 -9.30 5.29 -11.67
C ALA A 155 -8.54 6.62 -11.86
N MET A 156 -8.84 7.59 -11.01
CA MET A 156 -8.05 8.81 -10.88
C MET A 156 -6.84 8.49 -10.01
N THR A 157 -5.64 8.75 -10.49
CA THR A 157 -4.40 8.38 -9.80
C THR A 157 -3.46 9.56 -9.66
N ALA A 158 -2.70 9.58 -8.57
CA ALA A 158 -1.65 10.57 -8.36
C ALA A 158 -0.52 10.01 -7.51
N ASP A 159 0.66 10.57 -7.69
CA ASP A 159 1.79 10.38 -6.80
C ASP A 159 1.80 11.45 -5.71
N LEU A 160 2.52 11.21 -4.63
CA LEU A 160 2.56 12.10 -3.46
C LEU A 160 3.97 12.64 -3.26
N SER A 161 4.06 13.94 -3.01
CA SER A 161 5.33 14.62 -2.71
C SER A 161 5.17 15.60 -1.55
N GLY A 162 6.12 15.55 -0.61
CA GLY A 162 6.27 16.52 0.46
C GLY A 162 5.20 16.53 1.57
N ARG A 163 4.10 15.76 1.44
CA ARG A 163 3.01 15.70 2.43
C ARG A 163 2.64 14.27 2.81
N SER A 164 2.02 14.10 3.98
CA SER A 164 1.57 12.79 4.42
C SER A 164 0.37 12.30 3.59
N LEU A 165 0.31 10.98 3.34
CA LEU A 165 -0.81 10.34 2.65
C LEU A 165 -2.18 10.66 3.33
N GLY A 166 -2.19 10.71 4.67
CA GLY A 166 -3.40 10.98 5.44
C GLY A 166 -3.96 12.39 5.22
N ASP A 167 -3.08 13.40 5.17
CA ASP A 167 -3.46 14.81 4.96
C ASP A 167 -4.00 15.02 3.55
N VAL A 168 -3.29 14.50 2.54
CA VAL A 168 -3.71 14.59 1.14
C VAL A 168 -5.04 13.89 0.91
N VAL A 169 -5.24 12.69 1.47
CA VAL A 169 -6.54 12.00 1.39
C VAL A 169 -7.64 12.77 2.13
N GLY A 170 -7.30 13.48 3.20
CA GLY A 170 -8.22 14.40 3.87
C GLY A 170 -8.71 15.51 2.93
N ASP A 171 -7.81 16.10 2.13
CA ASP A 171 -8.12 17.11 1.13
C ASP A 171 -8.95 16.53 -0.02
N VAL A 172 -8.56 15.34 -0.54
CA VAL A 172 -9.33 14.60 -1.56
C VAL A 172 -10.78 14.39 -1.09
N LYS A 173 -10.97 13.93 0.15
CA LYS A 173 -12.31 13.72 0.71
C LYS A 173 -13.12 15.04 0.81
N ARG A 174 -12.45 16.18 1.05
CA ARG A 174 -13.13 17.51 1.05
C ARG A 174 -13.59 17.88 -0.36
N VAL A 175 -12.77 17.63 -1.39
CA VAL A 175 -13.16 17.86 -2.78
C VAL A 175 -14.33 16.94 -3.17
N LEU A 176 -14.29 15.67 -2.82
CA LEU A 176 -15.39 14.73 -3.06
C LEU A 176 -16.68 15.11 -2.33
N ALA A 177 -16.58 15.64 -1.12
CA ALA A 177 -17.75 16.12 -0.35
C ALA A 177 -18.38 17.37 -0.97
N ALA A 178 -17.57 18.25 -1.59
CA ALA A 178 -18.05 19.42 -2.31
C ALA A 178 -18.74 19.07 -3.64
N HIS A 179 -18.33 17.98 -4.27
CA HIS A 179 -18.87 17.50 -5.55
C HIS A 179 -19.57 16.16 -5.35
N ARG A 180 -20.84 16.19 -4.95
CA ARG A 180 -21.60 14.95 -4.72
C ARG A 180 -21.71 14.12 -6.01
N PRO A 181 -21.48 12.81 -5.94
CA PRO A 181 -21.59 11.94 -7.10
C PRO A 181 -23.05 11.90 -7.61
N PRO A 182 -23.26 11.89 -8.93
CA PRO A 182 -24.58 11.67 -9.52
C PRO A 182 -25.16 10.31 -9.10
N PRO A 183 -26.51 10.15 -9.18
CA PRO A 183 -27.15 8.86 -8.90
C PRO A 183 -26.55 7.74 -9.76
N GLY A 184 -26.22 6.61 -9.14
CA GLY A 184 -25.61 5.45 -9.79
C GLY A 184 -24.09 5.45 -9.84
N ILE A 185 -23.41 6.55 -9.44
CA ILE A 185 -21.95 6.58 -9.33
C ILE A 185 -21.53 6.36 -7.88
N ARG A 186 -20.67 5.35 -7.67
CA ARG A 186 -20.04 5.04 -6.39
C ARG A 186 -18.59 5.48 -6.41
N VAL A 187 -18.17 6.18 -5.37
CA VAL A 187 -16.81 6.69 -5.22
C VAL A 187 -16.10 5.93 -4.11
N GLU A 188 -14.93 5.40 -4.38
CA GLU A 188 -14.07 4.75 -3.40
C GLU A 188 -12.68 5.39 -3.41
N VAL A 189 -12.17 5.70 -2.22
CA VAL A 189 -10.78 6.09 -2.06
C VAL A 189 -9.97 4.82 -1.88
N GLY A 190 -9.25 4.44 -2.91
CA GLY A 190 -8.44 3.23 -3.01
C GLY A 190 -6.97 3.44 -2.73
N GLY A 191 -6.16 2.67 -3.44
CA GLY A 191 -4.70 2.80 -3.41
C GLY A 191 -4.06 2.39 -2.08
N GLN A 192 -2.88 2.93 -1.82
CA GLN A 192 -2.13 2.63 -0.59
C GLN A 192 -2.88 3.03 0.69
N TYR A 193 -3.75 4.05 0.62
CA TYR A 193 -4.51 4.50 1.79
C TYR A 193 -5.47 3.44 2.31
N ALA A 194 -6.23 2.80 1.43
CA ALA A 194 -7.17 1.75 1.82
C ALA A 194 -6.42 0.54 2.42
N ASN A 195 -5.32 0.13 1.77
CA ASN A 195 -4.46 -0.95 2.25
C ASN A 195 -3.85 -0.62 3.62
N GLN A 196 -3.37 0.60 3.80
CA GLN A 196 -2.81 1.06 5.07
C GLN A 196 -3.86 1.06 6.19
N GLN A 197 -5.07 1.53 5.91
CA GLN A 197 -6.15 1.57 6.90
C GLN A 197 -6.59 0.16 7.31
N GLN A 198 -6.67 -0.77 6.37
CA GLN A 198 -6.95 -2.18 6.65
C GLN A 198 -5.83 -2.82 7.48
N ALA A 199 -4.56 -2.56 7.11
CA ALA A 199 -3.40 -3.02 7.86
C ALA A 199 -3.39 -2.48 9.30
N PHE A 200 -3.68 -1.19 9.51
CA PHE A 200 -3.76 -0.61 10.85
C PHE A 200 -4.84 -1.26 11.72
N ARG A 201 -6.01 -1.54 11.17
CA ARG A 201 -7.06 -2.26 11.94
C ARG A 201 -6.61 -3.67 12.33
N ALA A 202 -5.99 -4.40 11.42
CA ALA A 202 -5.44 -5.72 11.69
C ALA A 202 -4.32 -5.65 12.75
N LEU A 203 -3.41 -4.69 12.65
CA LEU A 203 -2.32 -4.50 13.60
C LEU A 203 -2.79 -4.07 14.99
N LEU A 204 -3.85 -3.25 15.09
CA LEU A 204 -4.48 -2.94 16.39
C LEU A 204 -5.03 -4.19 17.06
N LEU A 205 -5.68 -5.07 16.30
CA LEU A 205 -6.15 -6.36 16.83
C LEU A 205 -4.98 -7.22 17.28
N VAL A 206 -3.91 -7.32 16.47
CA VAL A 206 -2.69 -8.06 16.85
C VAL A 206 -2.06 -7.47 18.11
N LEU A 207 -1.98 -6.14 18.24
CA LEU A 207 -1.46 -5.46 19.42
C LEU A 207 -2.29 -5.79 20.67
N ALA A 208 -3.63 -5.78 20.55
CA ALA A 208 -4.53 -6.15 21.63
C ALA A 208 -4.36 -7.63 22.04
N LEU A 209 -4.26 -8.54 21.06
CA LEU A 209 -4.00 -9.95 21.30
C LEU A 209 -2.62 -10.18 21.93
N ALA A 210 -1.59 -9.48 21.49
CA ALA A 210 -0.26 -9.54 22.08
C ALA A 210 -0.29 -9.09 23.54
N ALA A 211 -0.93 -7.97 23.84
CA ALA A 211 -1.09 -7.48 25.21
C ALA A 211 -1.86 -8.49 26.10
N LEU A 212 -2.95 -9.05 25.56
CA LEU A 212 -3.75 -10.06 26.27
C LEU A 212 -2.92 -11.34 26.53
N SER A 213 -2.18 -11.83 25.55
CA SER A 213 -1.31 -13.00 25.68
C SER A 213 -0.23 -12.79 26.74
N VAL A 214 0.37 -11.60 26.75
CA VAL A 214 1.36 -11.22 27.76
C VAL A 214 0.73 -11.18 29.16
N ILE A 215 -0.47 -10.61 29.31
CA ILE A 215 -1.20 -10.64 30.59
C ILE A 215 -1.45 -12.08 31.01
N ALA A 216 -1.94 -12.93 30.12
CA ALA A 216 -2.24 -14.34 30.44
C ALA A 216 -0.98 -15.08 30.93
N VAL A 217 0.15 -14.93 30.23
CA VAL A 217 1.42 -15.53 30.65
C VAL A 217 1.86 -15.00 32.02
N MET A 218 1.77 -13.70 32.25
CA MET A 218 2.13 -13.11 33.53
C MET A 218 1.21 -13.54 34.65
N VAL A 219 -0.11 -13.66 34.42
CA VAL A 219 -1.07 -14.15 35.42
C VAL A 219 -0.75 -15.59 35.82
N VAL A 220 -0.44 -16.46 34.85
CA VAL A 220 -0.02 -17.84 35.12
C VAL A 220 1.29 -17.87 35.92
N GLN A 221 2.27 -17.06 35.53
CA GLN A 221 3.59 -17.01 36.15
C GLN A 221 3.54 -16.46 37.60
N PHE A 222 2.79 -15.39 37.76
CA PHE A 222 2.74 -14.69 39.06
C PHE A 222 1.54 -15.08 39.93
N GLN A 223 0.59 -15.85 39.40
CA GLN A 223 -0.65 -16.25 40.13
C GLN A 223 -1.36 -15.04 40.77
N SER A 224 -1.31 -13.90 40.12
CA SER A 224 -1.85 -12.63 40.56
C SER A 224 -2.25 -11.80 39.35
N PHE A 225 -3.30 -11.00 39.48
CA PHE A 225 -3.74 -10.07 38.44
C PHE A 225 -3.16 -8.66 38.62
N VAL A 226 -2.68 -8.34 39.82
CA VAL A 226 -2.25 -6.99 40.17
C VAL A 226 -0.91 -6.65 39.53
N GLU A 227 0.06 -7.54 39.66
CA GLU A 227 1.40 -7.33 39.15
C GLU A 227 1.42 -7.21 37.61
N PRO A 228 0.75 -8.10 36.84
CA PRO A 228 0.66 -7.96 35.38
C PRO A 228 0.08 -6.62 34.94
N LEU A 229 -0.99 -6.18 35.61
CA LEU A 229 -1.65 -4.93 35.29
C LEU A 229 -0.75 -3.72 35.53
N VAL A 230 0.00 -3.69 36.64
CA VAL A 230 0.95 -2.63 36.96
C VAL A 230 2.08 -2.56 35.92
N VAL A 231 2.62 -3.71 35.51
CA VAL A 231 3.68 -3.76 34.49
C VAL A 231 3.16 -3.33 33.13
N LEU A 232 1.97 -3.78 32.75
CA LEU A 232 1.37 -3.41 31.47
C LEU A 232 1.05 -1.91 31.39
N LEU A 233 0.79 -1.25 32.52
CA LEU A 233 0.58 0.20 32.55
C LEU A 233 1.82 0.99 32.12
N ALA A 234 3.01 0.40 32.16
CA ALA A 234 4.23 0.98 31.64
C ALA A 234 4.26 1.03 30.08
N ALA A 235 3.50 0.15 29.40
CA ALA A 235 3.50 0.09 27.94
C ALA A 235 2.92 1.36 27.28
N PRO A 236 1.71 1.86 27.64
CA PRO A 236 1.18 3.10 27.10
C PRO A 236 2.11 4.30 27.33
N LEU A 237 2.73 4.38 28.52
CA LEU A 237 3.70 5.44 28.83
C LEU A 237 4.94 5.36 27.93
N SER A 238 5.39 4.15 27.62
CA SER A 238 6.55 3.93 26.75
C SER A 238 6.22 4.21 25.29
N PHE A 239 4.96 4.04 24.85
CA PHE A 239 4.54 4.45 23.51
C PHE A 239 4.70 5.95 23.27
N VAL A 240 4.55 6.77 24.32
CA VAL A 240 4.83 8.21 24.21
C VAL A 240 6.27 8.45 23.76
N GLY A 241 7.24 7.69 24.28
CA GLY A 241 8.63 7.79 23.85
C GLY A 241 8.83 7.41 22.38
N ALA A 242 8.16 6.36 21.93
CA ALA A 242 8.19 5.96 20.52
C ALA A 242 7.60 7.07 19.62
N LEU A 243 6.42 7.60 19.97
CA LEU A 243 5.76 8.67 19.22
C LEU A 243 6.56 9.96 19.19
N VAL A 244 7.17 10.34 20.32
CA VAL A 244 8.03 11.54 20.40
C VAL A 244 9.24 11.38 19.47
N LEU A 245 9.90 10.23 19.47
CA LEU A 245 11.07 10.03 18.60
C LEU A 245 10.68 10.01 17.13
N LEU A 246 9.56 9.39 16.77
CA LEU A 246 9.02 9.43 15.40
C LEU A 246 8.69 10.87 14.98
N LEU A 247 8.10 11.67 15.87
CA LEU A 247 7.77 13.08 15.61
C LEU A 247 9.03 13.92 15.40
N VAL A 248 10.02 13.77 16.29
CA VAL A 248 11.31 14.53 16.22
C VAL A 248 12.10 14.19 14.95
N THR A 249 12.02 12.94 14.50
CA THR A 249 12.70 12.49 13.27
C THR A 249 11.89 12.74 12.00
N GLY A 250 10.70 13.32 12.09
CA GLY A 250 9.81 13.54 10.95
C GLY A 250 9.33 12.25 10.26
N THR A 251 9.40 11.12 10.99
CA THR A 251 9.03 9.82 10.43
C THR A 251 7.54 9.56 10.63
N PRO A 252 6.76 9.32 9.55
CA PRO A 252 5.33 9.11 9.68
C PRO A 252 5.00 7.78 10.39
N LEU A 253 3.85 7.76 11.08
CA LEU A 253 3.32 6.54 11.66
C LEU A 253 2.81 5.62 10.53
N ASN A 254 3.51 4.53 10.30
CA ASN A 254 3.20 3.56 9.24
C ASN A 254 3.13 2.13 9.80
N VAL A 255 2.90 1.14 8.94
CA VAL A 255 2.84 -0.29 9.30
C VAL A 255 4.11 -0.73 10.03
N SER A 256 5.29 -0.32 9.56
CA SER A 256 6.57 -0.68 10.17
C SER A 256 6.73 -0.11 11.59
N SER A 257 6.36 1.15 11.83
CA SER A 257 6.40 1.73 13.18
C SER A 257 5.40 1.05 14.13
N PHE A 258 4.23 0.64 13.62
CA PHE A 258 3.26 -0.14 14.41
C PHE A 258 3.81 -1.52 14.80
N MET A 259 4.50 -2.20 13.89
CA MET A 259 5.22 -3.44 14.24
C MET A 259 6.27 -3.21 15.32
N GLY A 260 6.94 -2.05 15.29
CA GLY A 260 7.83 -1.61 16.37
C GLY A 260 7.12 -1.45 17.72
N LEU A 261 5.91 -0.90 17.74
CA LEU A 261 5.11 -0.80 18.97
C LEU A 261 4.70 -2.17 19.53
N ILE A 262 4.33 -3.12 18.66
CA ILE A 262 4.01 -4.49 19.08
C ILE A 262 5.23 -5.17 19.72
N LEU A 263 6.40 -5.07 19.08
CA LEU A 263 7.67 -5.56 19.63
C LEU A 263 8.00 -4.91 20.97
N LEU A 264 7.75 -3.62 21.09
CA LEU A 264 8.02 -2.84 22.30
C LEU A 264 7.24 -3.36 23.51
N VAL A 265 5.99 -3.80 23.34
CA VAL A 265 5.20 -4.41 24.42
C VAL A 265 5.94 -5.60 25.03
N GLY A 266 6.44 -6.52 24.22
CA GLY A 266 7.19 -7.68 24.68
C GLY A 266 8.49 -7.30 25.41
N LEU A 267 9.21 -6.30 24.89
CA LEU A 267 10.48 -5.85 25.46
C LEU A 267 10.29 -5.15 26.83
N ILE A 268 9.23 -4.35 26.99
CA ILE A 268 8.90 -3.67 28.25
C ILE A 268 8.53 -4.68 29.29
N VAL A 269 7.65 -5.61 28.94
CA VAL A 269 7.14 -6.61 29.88
C VAL A 269 8.26 -7.53 30.37
N LYS A 270 9.20 -7.91 29.49
CA LYS A 270 10.39 -8.67 29.88
C LYS A 270 11.15 -8.00 31.04
N ASN A 271 11.38 -6.70 30.95
CA ASN A 271 12.08 -5.96 31.99
C ASN A 271 11.28 -5.91 33.29
N GLY A 272 9.96 -5.74 33.21
CA GLY A 272 9.05 -5.77 34.34
C GLY A 272 9.00 -7.13 35.03
N ILE A 273 8.92 -8.22 34.24
CA ILE A 273 8.93 -9.60 34.79
C ILE A 273 10.20 -9.86 35.59
N ILE A 274 11.37 -9.53 35.03
CA ILE A 274 12.67 -9.76 35.70
C ILE A 274 12.74 -8.98 37.05
N LEU A 275 12.23 -7.77 37.08
CA LEU A 275 12.22 -6.95 38.29
C LEU A 275 11.28 -7.54 39.36
N LEU A 276 10.06 -7.93 38.94
CA LEU A 276 9.06 -8.49 39.87
C LEU A 276 9.43 -9.86 40.38
N ASP A 277 9.96 -10.73 39.53
CA ASP A 277 10.41 -12.07 39.93
C ASP A 277 11.50 -11.96 41.00
N PHE A 278 12.47 -11.10 40.80
CA PHE A 278 13.52 -10.86 41.77
C PHE A 278 12.99 -10.20 43.05
N THR A 279 12.00 -9.32 42.99
CA THR A 279 11.34 -8.75 44.17
C THR A 279 10.66 -9.83 44.98
N ARG A 280 9.96 -10.75 44.33
CA ARG A 280 9.33 -11.90 45.02
C ARG A 280 10.35 -12.85 45.63
N HIS A 281 11.46 -13.08 44.95
CA HIS A 281 12.55 -13.87 45.54
C HIS A 281 13.08 -13.24 46.82
N GLN A 282 13.32 -11.92 46.84
CA GLN A 282 13.75 -11.18 48.04
C GLN A 282 12.74 -11.27 49.18
N MET A 283 11.44 -11.23 48.87
CA MET A 283 10.40 -11.36 49.88
C MET A 283 10.28 -12.79 50.43
N ARG A 284 10.32 -13.81 49.53
CA ARG A 284 10.06 -15.22 49.93
C ARG A 284 11.26 -15.90 50.58
N VAL A 285 12.46 -15.64 50.08
CA VAL A 285 13.70 -16.31 50.50
C VAL A 285 14.39 -15.55 51.61
N LEU A 286 14.46 -14.23 51.52
CA LEU A 286 15.17 -13.39 52.49
C LEU A 286 14.26 -12.72 53.53
N GLY A 287 12.96 -12.86 53.39
CA GLY A 287 11.99 -12.33 54.37
C GLY A 287 11.90 -10.80 54.38
N HIS A 288 12.42 -10.10 53.38
CA HIS A 288 12.38 -8.65 53.34
C HIS A 288 10.97 -8.08 53.17
N PRO A 289 10.62 -6.99 53.87
CA PRO A 289 9.36 -6.29 53.63
C PRO A 289 9.33 -5.74 52.18
N LEU A 290 8.12 -5.62 51.58
CA LEU A 290 7.91 -5.25 50.17
C LEU A 290 8.76 -4.05 49.73
N GLU A 291 8.83 -2.99 50.53
CA GLU A 291 9.54 -1.77 50.17
C GLU A 291 11.04 -1.96 50.09
N THR A 292 11.61 -2.73 51.02
CA THR A 292 13.03 -3.09 51.03
C THR A 292 13.33 -4.04 49.88
N ALA A 293 12.49 -5.06 49.68
CA ALA A 293 12.63 -6.04 48.61
C ALA A 293 12.62 -5.40 47.23
N ILE A 294 11.71 -4.46 46.96
CA ILE A 294 11.59 -3.79 45.66
C ILE A 294 12.74 -2.81 45.39
N ARG A 295 13.21 -2.10 46.45
CA ARG A 295 14.36 -1.20 46.35
C ARG A 295 15.64 -1.98 46.06
N GLU A 296 15.86 -3.09 46.76
CA GLU A 296 17.04 -3.93 46.55
C GLU A 296 16.98 -4.65 45.18
N ALA A 297 15.80 -5.09 44.75
CA ALA A 297 15.57 -5.66 43.44
C ALA A 297 15.90 -4.63 42.34
N ALA A 298 15.41 -3.41 42.43
CA ALA A 298 15.70 -2.33 41.48
C ALA A 298 17.21 -2.02 41.43
N ARG A 299 17.88 -1.98 42.59
CA ARG A 299 19.32 -1.72 42.70
C ARG A 299 20.16 -2.81 42.03
N ILE A 300 19.87 -4.07 42.30
CA ILE A 300 20.63 -5.21 41.79
C ILE A 300 20.37 -5.40 40.28
N ARG A 301 19.11 -5.21 39.85
CA ARG A 301 18.68 -5.41 38.44
C ARG A 301 18.95 -4.20 37.55
N LEU A 302 19.35 -3.06 38.08
CA LEU A 302 19.68 -1.86 37.31
C LEU A 302 20.71 -2.16 36.21
N ARG A 303 21.85 -2.76 36.58
CA ARG A 303 22.93 -3.06 35.63
C ARG A 303 22.51 -4.03 34.52
N PRO A 304 21.91 -5.21 34.79
CA PRO A 304 21.43 -6.11 33.74
C PRO A 304 20.38 -5.49 32.81
N ILE A 305 19.41 -4.71 33.35
CA ILE A 305 18.39 -4.05 32.55
C ILE A 305 19.01 -2.98 31.63
N LEU A 306 19.90 -2.13 32.16
CA LEU A 306 20.59 -1.13 31.36
C LEU A 306 21.46 -1.78 30.27
N MET A 307 22.18 -2.85 30.61
CA MET A 307 23.02 -3.57 29.62
C MET A 307 22.21 -4.12 28.47
N THR A 308 21.10 -4.80 28.74
CA THR A 308 20.23 -5.36 27.69
C THR A 308 19.56 -4.26 26.87
N THR A 309 19.12 -3.16 27.49
CA THR A 309 18.52 -2.02 26.79
C THR A 309 19.55 -1.35 25.86
N LEU A 310 20.75 -1.05 26.36
CA LEU A 310 21.81 -0.45 25.56
C LEU A 310 22.23 -1.34 24.40
N CYS A 311 22.37 -2.66 24.63
CA CYS A 311 22.64 -3.61 23.53
C CYS A 311 21.55 -3.54 22.45
N THR A 312 20.29 -3.48 22.82
CA THR A 312 19.17 -3.37 21.87
C THR A 312 19.19 -2.02 21.15
N LEU A 313 19.41 -0.92 21.87
CA LEU A 313 19.50 0.43 21.28
C LEU A 313 20.64 0.52 20.27
N PHE A 314 21.84 0.08 20.63
CA PHE A 314 23.00 0.09 19.72
C PHE A 314 22.84 -0.90 18.55
N GLY A 315 22.20 -2.05 18.78
CA GLY A 315 21.90 -3.03 17.72
C GLY A 315 20.92 -2.49 16.67
N LEU A 316 19.98 -1.64 17.07
CA LEU A 316 19.01 -1.01 16.16
C LEU A 316 19.51 0.32 15.59
N LEU A 317 20.58 0.89 16.09
CA LEU A 317 21.10 2.20 15.67
C LEU A 317 21.44 2.26 14.17
N PRO A 318 22.14 1.28 13.57
CA PRO A 318 22.42 1.31 12.13
C PRO A 318 21.15 1.36 11.29
N LEU A 319 20.11 0.61 11.73
CA LEU A 319 18.80 0.57 11.05
C LEU A 319 18.04 1.89 11.20
N ALA A 320 18.11 2.52 12.38
CA ALA A 320 17.52 3.84 12.64
C ALA A 320 18.18 4.96 11.84
N LEU A 321 19.49 4.85 11.58
CA LEU A 321 20.23 5.79 10.76
C LEU A 321 20.03 5.56 9.25
N GLY A 322 19.36 4.50 8.85
CA GLY A 322 19.10 4.19 7.44
C GLY A 322 20.33 3.66 6.70
N ILE A 323 21.27 3.01 7.41
CA ILE A 323 22.49 2.46 6.82
C ILE A 323 22.20 1.09 6.20
N GLY A 324 22.36 0.98 4.90
CA GLY A 324 22.18 -0.26 4.11
C GLY A 324 20.98 -0.21 3.15
N ALA A 325 21.06 -0.99 2.08
CA ALA A 325 19.99 -1.08 1.09
C ALA A 325 18.70 -1.64 1.74
N GLY A 326 17.56 -0.98 1.53
CA GLY A 326 16.26 -1.38 2.09
C GLY A 326 16.05 -1.04 3.57
N SER A 327 17.02 -0.40 4.24
CA SER A 327 16.88 0.03 5.64
C SER A 327 15.80 1.11 5.81
N GLU A 328 15.51 1.90 4.78
CA GLU A 328 14.47 2.94 4.80
C GLU A 328 13.09 2.41 5.17
N MET A 329 12.74 1.19 4.70
CA MET A 329 11.45 0.57 5.00
C MET A 329 11.33 0.15 6.47
N GLN A 330 12.44 -0.17 7.13
CA GLN A 330 12.47 -0.64 8.51
C GLN A 330 12.91 0.44 9.51
N ARG A 331 13.39 1.59 9.03
CA ARG A 331 13.77 2.74 9.85
C ARG A 331 12.68 3.16 10.84
N PRO A 332 11.38 3.27 10.45
CA PRO A 332 10.32 3.63 11.38
C PRO A 332 10.13 2.62 12.52
N LEU A 333 10.33 1.32 12.27
CA LEU A 333 10.31 0.26 13.29
C LEU A 333 11.44 0.49 14.31
N ALA A 334 12.67 0.69 13.83
CA ALA A 334 13.82 0.90 14.69
C ALA A 334 13.66 2.14 15.56
N LEU A 335 13.19 3.25 14.99
CA LEU A 335 12.94 4.50 15.71
C LEU A 335 11.85 4.31 16.78
N ALA A 336 10.76 3.63 16.47
CA ALA A 336 9.70 3.36 17.44
C ALA A 336 10.22 2.54 18.62
N VAL A 337 11.02 1.50 18.36
CA VAL A 337 11.59 0.65 19.42
C VAL A 337 12.64 1.43 20.24
N ILE A 338 13.52 2.17 19.60
CA ILE A 338 14.54 2.98 20.29
C ILE A 338 13.88 4.03 21.20
N GLY A 339 12.93 4.81 20.68
CA GLY A 339 12.22 5.83 21.44
C GLY A 339 11.43 5.25 22.61
N GLY A 340 10.75 4.15 22.36
CA GLY A 340 9.98 3.45 23.38
C GLY A 340 10.85 2.82 24.46
N LEU A 341 11.96 2.15 24.11
CA LEU A 341 12.91 1.58 25.08
C LEU A 341 13.63 2.63 25.89
N ALA A 342 14.04 3.73 25.29
CA ALA A 342 14.70 4.83 25.99
C ALA A 342 13.82 5.38 27.11
N LEU A 343 12.51 5.51 26.88
CA LEU A 343 11.57 5.97 27.91
C LEU A 343 11.10 4.84 28.85
N SER A 344 10.94 3.60 28.33
CA SER A 344 10.46 2.47 29.14
C SER A 344 11.41 2.08 30.26
N THR A 345 12.72 2.22 30.05
CA THR A 345 13.73 1.82 31.04
C THR A 345 13.60 2.62 32.35
N PRO A 346 13.61 3.96 32.36
CA PRO A 346 13.37 4.72 33.60
C PRO A 346 11.95 4.47 34.16
N ILE A 347 10.93 4.30 33.32
CA ILE A 347 9.58 3.98 33.77
C ILE A 347 9.57 2.65 34.53
N THR A 348 10.19 1.61 33.98
CA THR A 348 10.23 0.29 34.62
C THR A 348 11.05 0.32 35.91
N LEU A 349 12.11 1.09 35.98
CA LEU A 349 12.99 1.14 37.16
C LEU A 349 12.44 2.02 38.30
N TYR A 350 11.68 3.08 37.98
CA TYR A 350 11.18 4.02 38.99
C TYR A 350 9.67 3.99 39.15
N VAL A 351 8.91 4.05 38.04
CA VAL A 351 7.45 4.18 38.09
C VAL A 351 6.78 2.86 38.47
N VAL A 352 7.21 1.74 37.89
CA VAL A 352 6.62 0.41 38.19
C VAL A 352 6.80 0.03 39.66
N PRO A 353 8.01 0.17 40.29
CA PRO A 353 8.18 -0.05 41.74
C PRO A 353 7.26 0.80 42.61
N VAL A 354 7.18 2.10 42.32
CA VAL A 354 6.32 3.02 43.11
C VAL A 354 4.86 2.64 42.97
N LEU A 355 4.39 2.38 41.73
CA LEU A 355 3.01 1.96 41.48
C LEU A 355 2.68 0.65 42.19
N LEU A 356 3.59 -0.31 42.18
CA LEU A 356 3.38 -1.59 42.87
C LEU A 356 3.21 -1.40 44.38
N VAL A 357 4.07 -0.61 45.03
CA VAL A 357 3.95 -0.30 46.46
C VAL A 357 2.63 0.41 46.75
N VAL A 358 2.27 1.43 45.97
CA VAL A 358 1.02 2.19 46.17
C VAL A 358 -0.20 1.30 46.01
N VAL A 359 -0.26 0.49 44.95
CA VAL A 359 -1.39 -0.41 44.68
C VAL A 359 -1.51 -1.48 45.75
N ARG A 360 -0.42 -2.14 46.15
CA ARG A 360 -0.44 -3.13 47.21
C ARG A 360 -0.85 -2.53 48.57
N ARG A 361 -0.31 -1.37 48.92
CA ARG A 361 -0.74 -0.68 50.18
C ARG A 361 -2.25 -0.40 50.19
N ARG A 362 -2.81 0.09 49.04
CA ARG A 362 -4.25 0.34 48.92
C ARG A 362 -5.08 -0.94 48.99
N LEU A 363 -4.61 -2.05 48.45
CA LEU A 363 -5.32 -3.34 48.48
C LEU A 363 -5.29 -3.97 49.87
N VAL A 364 -4.17 -3.87 50.60
CA VAL A 364 -4.07 -4.29 52.02
C VAL A 364 -4.99 -3.44 52.89
N ALA A 365 -4.99 -2.12 52.71
CA ALA A 365 -5.87 -1.20 53.44
C ALA A 365 -7.37 -1.47 53.21
N ARG A 366 -7.74 -2.04 52.05
CA ARG A 366 -9.11 -2.46 51.69
C ARG A 366 -9.44 -3.91 52.07
N GLY A 367 -8.54 -4.60 52.78
CA GLY A 367 -8.75 -5.99 53.23
C GLY A 367 -8.78 -7.04 52.12
N ARG A 368 -8.37 -6.69 50.88
CA ARG A 368 -8.39 -7.58 49.71
C ARG A 368 -7.12 -8.42 49.56
N LEU A 369 -6.07 -8.14 50.34
CA LEU A 369 -4.81 -8.89 50.35
C LEU A 369 -4.33 -9.03 51.82
N LYS A 370 -3.78 -10.20 52.18
CA LYS A 370 -3.10 -10.38 53.47
C LYS A 370 -1.75 -9.67 53.46
N ALA A 371 -1.36 -9.04 54.56
CA ALA A 371 -0.15 -8.21 54.66
C ALA A 371 1.19 -8.97 54.43
N GLY A 372 1.18 -10.28 54.23
CA GLY A 372 2.35 -11.13 54.06
C GLY A 372 2.33 -12.08 52.85
N SER A 373 1.35 -11.95 51.94
CA SER A 373 1.28 -12.80 50.72
C SER A 373 1.89 -12.14 49.49
#